data_117b93be33a7470acb814b6e0569d244
#
_entry.id   117b93be33a7470acb814b6e0569d244
#
_cell.length_a   1.000
_cell.length_b   1.000
_cell.length_c   1.000
_cell.angle_alpha   90.00
_cell.angle_beta   90.00
_cell.angle_gamma   90.00
#
_symmetry.space_group_name_H-M   'P 1'
#
loop_
_entity.id
_entity.type
_entity.pdbx_description
1 polymer ?
#
loop_
_entity_poly.entity_id
_entity_poly.type
_entity_poly.pdbx_seq_one_letter_code
_entity_poly.pdbx_strand_id
1 'polypeptide(L)'
;TRAFSRQFGMTPQYYSQKSPPLKLFMPGRIRDYYIMLQKGVTRMSKKKNSNANTVFVQVIERPARKLILKRGINATHYFEYCEEVGCDVWGVLSSIKDALYEPIGMWLPENLRKPGTSVYAQGVEVPADYSGEVPDGFEIIDLPPCKMMVFQGPPYDEDKFQEAIGDLWEVMNNYDPEIYGFRWADEDGPRFQLEPMGYRGYIEARPVREINSK
;
A
#
# COMPACT_ATOMS: atom_id res chain seq x y z
N THR A 1 -1.16 24.40 -12.86
CA THR A 1 -2.49 24.40 -12.22
C THR A 1 -3.44 23.36 -12.81
N ARG A 2 -3.74 23.38 -14.12
CA ARG A 2 -4.67 22.41 -14.75
C ARG A 2 -4.20 20.97 -14.70
N ALA A 3 -2.90 20.70 -14.87
CA ALA A 3 -2.33 19.34 -14.80
C ALA A 3 -2.48 18.75 -13.39
N PHE A 4 -2.17 19.52 -12.36
CA PHE A 4 -2.32 19.11 -10.96
C PHE A 4 -3.78 18.80 -10.61
N SER A 5 -4.71 19.67 -10.98
CA SER A 5 -6.13 19.45 -10.71
C SER A 5 -6.70 18.25 -11.47
N ARG A 6 -6.20 17.99 -12.68
CA ARG A 6 -6.57 16.81 -13.48
C ARG A 6 -6.09 15.51 -12.83
N GLN A 7 -4.88 15.52 -12.26
CA GLN A 7 -4.24 14.34 -11.69
C GLN A 7 -4.74 14.02 -10.27
N PHE A 8 -4.95 15.05 -9.45
CA PHE A 8 -5.23 14.88 -8.02
C PHE A 8 -6.67 15.26 -7.62
N GLY A 9 -7.50 15.72 -8.56
CA GLY A 9 -8.88 16.10 -8.29
C GLY A 9 -9.07 17.36 -7.43
N MET A 10 -7.98 18.07 -7.14
CA MET A 10 -7.98 19.27 -6.29
C MET A 10 -7.04 20.34 -6.85
N THR A 11 -7.23 21.59 -6.45
CA THR A 11 -6.34 22.67 -6.89
C THR A 11 -5.04 22.68 -6.09
N PRO A 12 -3.91 23.17 -6.66
CA PRO A 12 -2.67 23.36 -5.91
C PRO A 12 -2.83 24.24 -4.67
N GLN A 13 -3.71 25.24 -4.75
CA GLN A 13 -4.01 26.15 -3.63
C GLN A 13 -4.73 25.41 -2.49
N TYR A 14 -5.70 24.55 -2.81
CA TYR A 14 -6.36 23.72 -1.80
C TYR A 14 -5.36 22.76 -1.16
N TYR A 15 -4.49 22.15 -1.96
CA TYR A 15 -3.44 21.28 -1.47
C TYR A 15 -2.48 22.01 -0.53
N SER A 16 -2.00 23.22 -0.89
CA SER A 16 -1.07 23.98 -0.06
C SER A 16 -1.69 24.43 1.28
N GLN A 17 -3.01 24.60 1.34
CA GLN A 17 -3.71 25.00 2.56
C GLN A 17 -4.03 23.83 3.50
N LYS A 18 -4.33 22.68 2.97
CA LYS A 18 -4.81 21.52 3.73
C LYS A 18 -3.87 20.32 3.72
N SER A 19 -2.85 20.33 2.84
CA SER A 19 -1.87 19.26 2.69
C SER A 19 -2.46 17.84 2.77
N PRO A 20 -3.60 17.56 2.10
CA PRO A 20 -4.14 16.20 2.11
C PRO A 20 -3.13 15.26 1.46
N PRO A 21 -3.03 14.00 1.90
CA PRO A 21 -2.11 13.04 1.31
C PRO A 21 -2.35 12.93 -0.20
N LEU A 22 -1.31 13.09 -1.00
CA LEU A 22 -1.38 12.90 -2.45
C LEU A 22 -1.47 11.41 -2.74
N LYS A 23 -2.52 11.01 -3.45
CA LYS A 23 -2.73 9.63 -3.90
C LYS A 23 -1.85 9.35 -5.12
N LEU A 24 -0.55 9.18 -4.88
CA LEU A 24 0.46 9.04 -5.94
C LEU A 24 0.50 7.65 -6.58
N PHE A 25 -0.15 6.65 -5.97
CA PHE A 25 -0.12 5.26 -6.41
C PHE A 25 -1.09 4.90 -7.54
N MET A 26 -2.00 5.81 -7.92
CA MET A 26 -2.89 5.55 -9.04
C MET A 26 -2.45 6.34 -10.26
N PRO A 27 -1.77 5.75 -11.24
CA PRO A 27 -1.68 6.35 -12.57
C PRO A 27 -3.10 6.72 -13.04
N GLY A 28 -3.29 7.94 -13.54
CA GLY A 28 -4.63 8.45 -13.92
C GLY A 28 -5.42 7.52 -14.83
N ARG A 29 -4.75 6.66 -15.61
CA ARG A 29 -5.34 5.61 -16.44
C ARG A 29 -6.05 4.51 -15.65
N ILE A 30 -5.57 4.16 -14.45
CA ILE A 30 -6.21 3.13 -13.60
C ILE A 30 -7.51 3.69 -13.02
N ARG A 31 -7.51 4.94 -12.57
CA ARG A 31 -8.73 5.62 -12.12
C ARG A 31 -9.79 5.68 -13.22
N ASP A 32 -9.40 6.07 -14.43
CA ASP A 32 -10.31 6.15 -15.58
C ASP A 32 -10.85 4.77 -15.97
N TYR A 33 -10.03 3.73 -15.86
CA TYR A 33 -10.43 2.35 -16.07
C TYR A 33 -11.47 1.89 -15.02
N TYR A 34 -11.27 2.17 -13.73
CA TYR A 34 -12.26 1.84 -12.69
C TYR A 34 -13.56 2.62 -12.87
N ILE A 35 -13.50 3.89 -13.24
CA ILE A 35 -14.70 4.68 -13.59
C ILE A 35 -15.43 4.08 -14.80
N MET A 36 -14.70 3.57 -15.78
CA MET A 36 -15.28 2.87 -16.94
C MET A 36 -15.90 1.54 -16.54
N LEU A 37 -15.26 0.76 -15.66
CA LEU A 37 -15.82 -0.48 -15.13
C LEU A 37 -17.08 -0.22 -14.31
N GLN A 38 -17.10 0.77 -13.43
CA GLN A 38 -18.31 1.15 -12.69
C GLN A 38 -19.46 1.54 -13.63
N LYS A 39 -19.19 2.30 -14.68
CA LYS A 39 -20.20 2.65 -15.70
C LYS A 39 -20.65 1.46 -16.54
N GLY A 40 -19.77 0.46 -16.74
CA GLY A 40 -20.08 -0.79 -17.44
C GLY A 40 -20.85 -1.79 -16.59
N VAL A 41 -20.49 -1.91 -15.30
CA VAL A 41 -21.16 -2.81 -14.34
C VAL A 41 -22.60 -2.41 -14.10
N THR A 42 -22.94 -1.13 -14.19
CA THR A 42 -24.35 -0.67 -14.12
C THR A 42 -25.21 -1.23 -15.27
N ARG A 43 -24.60 -1.68 -16.36
CA ARG A 43 -25.30 -2.35 -17.49
C ARG A 43 -25.33 -3.88 -17.43
N MET A 44 -24.50 -4.51 -16.58
CA MET A 44 -24.39 -5.97 -16.47
C MET A 44 -24.99 -6.59 -15.21
N SER A 45 -25.62 -5.84 -14.32
CA SER A 45 -26.20 -6.36 -13.08
C SER A 45 -27.55 -7.06 -13.29
N LYS A 46 -27.59 -8.10 -14.14
CA LYS A 46 -28.65 -9.10 -14.18
C LYS A 46 -28.14 -10.50 -14.58
N LYS A 47 -27.02 -10.93 -14.01
CA LYS A 47 -26.67 -12.36 -13.93
C LYS A 47 -26.04 -12.63 -12.57
N LYS A 48 -26.84 -13.21 -11.67
CA LYS A 48 -26.35 -13.95 -10.52
C LYS A 48 -25.50 -15.11 -11.08
N ASN A 49 -24.22 -15.10 -10.75
CA ASN A 49 -23.34 -16.22 -10.45
C ASN A 49 -21.92 -15.93 -10.94
N SER A 50 -21.00 -16.12 -10.02
CA SER A 50 -19.56 -15.89 -10.06
C SER A 50 -19.14 -14.43 -9.82
N ASN A 51 -18.85 -14.11 -8.57
CA ASN A 51 -18.03 -12.96 -8.21
C ASN A 51 -16.60 -13.25 -8.70
N ALA A 52 -16.35 -13.04 -9.98
CA ALA A 52 -14.99 -12.89 -10.46
C ALA A 52 -14.52 -11.51 -9.99
N ASN A 53 -13.99 -11.45 -8.76
CA ASN A 53 -13.37 -10.24 -8.25
C ASN A 53 -12.17 -9.94 -9.13
N THR A 54 -12.30 -8.94 -9.99
CA THR A 54 -11.21 -8.51 -10.87
C THR A 54 -10.15 -7.83 -10.01
N VAL A 55 -9.03 -8.52 -9.80
CA VAL A 55 -7.86 -7.97 -9.10
C VAL A 55 -6.87 -7.47 -10.12
N PHE A 56 -6.42 -6.22 -9.96
CA PHE A 56 -5.31 -5.68 -10.73
C PHE A 56 -4.00 -6.10 -10.12
N VAL A 57 -3.11 -6.59 -10.98
CA VAL A 57 -1.76 -6.95 -10.59
C VAL A 57 -0.77 -6.19 -11.46
N GLN A 58 0.20 -5.55 -10.83
CA GLN A 58 1.28 -4.85 -11.52
C GLN A 58 2.59 -5.01 -10.75
N VAL A 59 3.71 -5.00 -11.46
CA VAL A 59 5.03 -4.94 -10.83
C VAL A 59 5.58 -3.52 -10.93
N ILE A 60 6.03 -2.99 -9.80
CA ILE A 60 6.66 -1.67 -9.71
C ILE A 60 8.08 -1.80 -9.17
N GLU A 61 8.97 -0.93 -9.63
CA GLU A 61 10.31 -0.80 -9.07
C GLU A 61 10.30 0.22 -7.94
N ARG A 62 10.94 -0.15 -6.84
CA ARG A 62 11.15 0.74 -5.70
C ARG A 62 12.66 1.00 -5.60
N PRO A 63 13.13 2.24 -5.76
CA PRO A 63 14.54 2.58 -5.57
C PRO A 63 14.97 2.41 -4.11
N ALA A 64 16.27 2.56 -3.86
CA ALA A 64 16.78 2.69 -2.49
C ALA A 64 16.07 3.86 -1.79
N ARG A 65 15.67 3.64 -0.56
CA ARG A 65 14.89 4.60 0.24
C ARG A 65 15.08 4.33 1.72
N LYS A 66 14.59 5.21 2.56
CA LYS A 66 14.51 4.98 4.00
C LYS A 66 13.07 4.80 4.43
N LEU A 67 12.88 4.12 5.53
CA LEU A 67 11.58 3.90 6.15
C LEU A 67 11.61 4.45 7.57
N ILE A 68 10.74 5.43 7.86
CA ILE A 68 10.45 5.88 9.22
C ILE A 68 9.29 5.02 9.71
N LEU A 69 9.49 4.30 10.82
CA LEU A 69 8.50 3.35 11.32
C LEU A 69 8.40 3.35 12.83
N LYS A 70 7.26 2.88 13.33
CA LYS A 70 7.07 2.54 14.74
C LYS A 70 6.70 1.06 14.84
N ARG A 71 7.43 0.31 15.67
CA ARG A 71 7.22 -1.12 15.86
C ARG A 71 6.19 -1.37 16.95
N GLY A 72 5.44 -2.43 16.81
CA GLY A 72 4.65 -3.00 17.90
C GLY A 72 5.47 -4.02 18.71
N ILE A 73 4.83 -4.71 19.64
CA ILE A 73 5.43 -5.69 20.55
C ILE A 73 5.11 -7.12 20.08
N ASN A 74 3.82 -7.45 19.91
CA ASN A 74 3.35 -8.77 19.51
C ASN A 74 2.40 -8.74 18.30
N ALA A 75 1.99 -7.56 17.84
CA ALA A 75 0.98 -7.38 16.82
C ALA A 75 1.28 -8.14 15.52
N THR A 76 0.29 -8.82 14.99
CA THR A 76 0.33 -9.52 13.70
C THR A 76 -0.47 -8.81 12.61
N HIS A 77 -1.31 -7.84 13.00
CA HIS A 77 -2.15 -7.05 12.12
C HIS A 77 -2.52 -5.70 12.73
N TYR A 78 -3.21 -4.88 11.94
CA TYR A 78 -3.55 -3.50 12.26
C TYR A 78 -4.25 -3.31 13.62
N PHE A 79 -5.27 -4.10 13.94
CA PHE A 79 -6.06 -3.89 15.16
C PHE A 79 -5.25 -4.19 16.43
N GLU A 80 -4.52 -5.31 16.47
CA GLU A 80 -3.60 -5.62 17.55
C GLU A 80 -2.53 -4.53 17.72
N TYR A 81 -2.02 -4.02 16.60
CA TYR A 81 -1.04 -2.94 16.63
C TYR A 81 -1.61 -1.65 17.25
N CYS A 82 -2.84 -1.27 16.89
CA CYS A 82 -3.50 -0.10 17.49
C CYS A 82 -3.72 -0.27 19.00
N GLU A 83 -4.01 -1.48 19.47
CA GLU A 83 -4.14 -1.77 20.90
C GLU A 83 -2.83 -1.63 21.66
N GLU A 84 -1.71 -2.04 21.04
CA GLU A 84 -0.38 -1.97 21.65
C GLU A 84 0.25 -0.57 21.61
N VAL A 85 0.10 0.14 20.50
CA VAL A 85 0.91 1.32 20.18
C VAL A 85 0.09 2.60 20.14
N GLY A 86 -1.21 2.49 19.91
CA GLY A 86 -2.13 3.60 19.71
C GLY A 86 -2.42 3.90 18.26
N CYS A 87 -3.57 4.52 18.00
CA CYS A 87 -4.05 4.84 16.65
C CYS A 87 -3.52 6.18 16.11
N ASP A 88 -2.80 6.96 16.90
CA ASP A 88 -2.23 8.27 16.54
C ASP A 88 -0.99 8.16 15.64
N VAL A 89 -0.37 6.99 15.56
CA VAL A 89 0.81 6.71 14.73
C VAL A 89 0.60 7.11 13.28
N TRP A 90 -0.57 6.78 12.72
CA TRP A 90 -0.90 7.12 11.33
C TRP A 90 -0.91 8.64 11.08
N GLY A 91 -1.45 9.40 12.04
CA GLY A 91 -1.45 10.87 11.98
C GLY A 91 -0.04 11.46 12.01
N VAL A 92 0.86 10.93 12.86
CA VAL A 92 2.25 11.34 12.92
C VAL A 92 2.97 11.06 11.61
N LEU A 93 2.84 9.84 11.08
CA LEU A 93 3.44 9.45 9.80
C LEU A 93 2.94 10.30 8.63
N SER A 94 1.64 10.64 8.62
CA SER A 94 1.03 11.50 7.59
C SER A 94 1.51 12.96 7.65
N SER A 95 2.10 13.39 8.76
CA SER A 95 2.65 14.74 8.93
C SER A 95 4.07 14.93 8.36
N ILE A 96 4.74 13.84 8.00
CA ILE A 96 6.10 13.86 7.43
C ILE A 96 6.05 14.41 6.00
N LYS A 97 6.60 15.62 5.81
CA LYS A 97 6.46 16.36 4.54
C LYS A 97 7.24 15.76 3.37
N ASP A 98 8.37 15.13 3.67
CA ASP A 98 9.25 14.51 2.68
C ASP A 98 8.87 13.05 2.36
N ALA A 99 7.69 12.62 2.81
CA ALA A 99 7.16 11.31 2.52
C ALA A 99 7.03 11.08 1.01
N LEU A 100 7.57 9.98 0.51
CA LEU A 100 7.47 9.59 -0.90
C LEU A 100 6.04 9.19 -1.27
N TYR A 101 5.33 8.60 -0.32
CA TYR A 101 3.98 8.06 -0.48
C TYR A 101 3.18 8.21 0.82
N GLU A 102 1.92 7.75 0.81
CA GLU A 102 1.10 7.65 2.02
C GLU A 102 1.70 6.65 3.03
N PRO A 103 1.39 6.78 4.33
CA PRO A 103 1.75 5.77 5.33
C PRO A 103 1.28 4.38 4.94
N ILE A 104 2.02 3.38 5.37
CA ILE A 104 1.75 1.96 5.10
C ILE A 104 1.70 1.16 6.40
N GLY A 105 0.77 0.23 6.47
CA GLY A 105 0.85 -0.89 7.40
C GLY A 105 1.66 -2.01 6.76
N MET A 106 2.55 -2.66 7.50
CA MET A 106 3.47 -3.61 6.88
C MET A 106 3.80 -4.80 7.76
N TRP A 107 4.13 -5.90 7.09
CA TRP A 107 4.70 -7.10 7.70
C TRP A 107 6.20 -7.12 7.40
N LEU A 108 7.00 -6.97 8.46
CA LEU A 108 8.46 -6.91 8.36
C LEU A 108 9.04 -8.31 8.17
N PRO A 109 9.89 -8.53 7.17
CA PRO A 109 10.66 -9.77 7.05
C PRO A 109 11.63 -9.92 8.23
N GLU A 110 12.11 -11.13 8.44
CA GLU A 110 12.95 -11.46 9.60
C GLU A 110 14.21 -10.58 9.71
N ASN A 111 14.86 -10.29 8.59
CA ASN A 111 16.05 -9.44 8.52
C ASN A 111 15.81 -7.96 8.88
N LEU A 112 14.56 -7.49 8.89
CA LEU A 112 14.18 -6.13 9.28
C LEU A 112 13.51 -6.08 10.66
N ARG A 113 13.25 -7.23 11.29
CA ARG A 113 12.68 -7.29 12.64
C ARG A 113 13.77 -7.13 13.69
N LYS A 114 13.44 -6.45 14.77
CA LYS A 114 14.27 -6.42 15.98
C LYS A 114 13.77 -7.47 16.98
N PRO A 115 14.67 -8.11 17.74
CA PRO A 115 14.27 -8.99 18.83
C PRO A 115 13.29 -8.29 19.79
N GLY A 116 12.22 -8.98 20.17
CA GLY A 116 11.19 -8.42 21.07
C GLY A 116 10.22 -7.43 20.43
N THR A 117 10.19 -7.38 19.09
CA THR A 117 9.20 -6.55 18.35
C THR A 117 8.32 -7.40 17.48
N SER A 118 7.13 -6.87 17.17
CA SER A 118 6.12 -7.53 16.34
C SER A 118 6.55 -7.67 14.88
N VAL A 119 5.86 -8.58 14.18
CA VAL A 119 5.97 -8.68 12.73
C VAL A 119 5.29 -7.51 12.02
N TYR A 120 4.21 -6.98 12.60
CA TYR A 120 3.48 -5.85 12.04
C TYR A 120 4.02 -4.52 12.56
N ALA A 121 4.11 -3.54 11.68
CA ALA A 121 4.51 -2.17 12.00
C ALA A 121 3.78 -1.19 11.08
N GLN A 122 3.79 0.08 11.45
CA GLN A 122 3.38 1.18 10.58
C GLN A 122 4.56 2.08 10.27
N GLY A 123 4.60 2.63 9.06
CA GLY A 123 5.69 3.50 8.64
C GLY A 123 5.36 4.30 7.39
N VAL A 124 6.31 5.17 7.03
CA VAL A 124 6.28 5.95 5.80
C VAL A 124 7.65 5.96 5.15
N GLU A 125 7.68 5.84 3.84
CA GLU A 125 8.92 5.86 3.08
C GLU A 125 9.33 7.30 2.75
N VAL A 126 10.63 7.57 2.90
CA VAL A 126 11.26 8.85 2.60
C VAL A 126 12.46 8.64 1.66
N PRO A 127 12.98 9.68 0.99
CA PRO A 127 14.15 9.57 0.11
C PRO A 127 15.36 8.92 0.79
N ALA A 128 16.22 8.26 0.02
CA ALA A 128 17.42 7.62 0.55
C ALA A 128 18.40 8.59 1.23
N ASP A 129 18.42 9.82 0.78
CA ASP A 129 19.22 10.92 1.32
C ASP A 129 18.51 11.74 2.42
N TYR A 130 17.34 11.25 2.87
CA TYR A 130 16.59 11.92 3.94
C TYR A 130 17.48 12.15 5.17
N SER A 131 17.51 13.40 5.60
CA SER A 131 18.24 13.88 6.79
C SER A 131 17.35 14.71 7.72
N GLY A 132 16.04 14.65 7.51
CA GLY A 132 15.05 15.34 8.33
C GLY A 132 14.87 14.68 9.70
N GLU A 133 14.00 15.26 10.49
CA GLU A 133 13.71 14.85 11.85
C GLU A 133 12.91 13.54 11.87
N VAL A 134 13.29 12.62 12.75
CA VAL A 134 12.53 11.40 13.04
C VAL A 134 11.72 11.64 14.30
N PRO A 135 10.39 11.47 14.28
CA PRO A 135 9.56 11.75 15.45
C PRO A 135 9.94 10.87 16.66
N ASP A 136 9.70 11.38 17.85
CA ASP A 136 9.98 10.66 19.10
C ASP A 136 9.27 9.31 19.14
N GLY A 137 10.02 8.26 19.48
CA GLY A 137 9.52 6.89 19.56
C GLY A 137 9.40 6.18 18.21
N PHE A 138 9.82 6.83 17.11
CA PHE A 138 10.00 6.22 15.80
C PHE A 138 11.47 5.93 15.55
N GLU A 139 11.73 5.10 14.57
CA GLU A 139 13.08 4.81 14.07
C GLU A 139 13.13 4.94 12.55
N ILE A 140 14.32 5.05 12.03
CA ILE A 140 14.58 5.07 10.59
C ILE A 140 15.49 3.93 10.21
N ILE A 141 15.15 3.21 9.13
CA ILE A 141 15.94 2.13 8.57
C ILE A 141 16.10 2.31 7.06
N ASP A 142 17.19 1.76 6.52
CA ASP A 142 17.42 1.73 5.08
C ASP A 142 16.66 0.55 4.45
N LEU A 143 16.03 0.82 3.30
CA LEU A 143 15.42 -0.19 2.44
C LEU A 143 16.17 -0.23 1.11
N PRO A 144 16.70 -1.40 0.70
CA PRO A 144 17.35 -1.54 -0.59
C PRO A 144 16.36 -1.40 -1.75
N PRO A 145 16.85 -1.20 -2.98
CA PRO A 145 16.01 -1.30 -4.17
C PRO A 145 15.35 -2.68 -4.24
N CYS A 146 14.08 -2.71 -4.61
CA CYS A 146 13.36 -3.96 -4.81
C CYS A 146 12.25 -3.80 -5.87
N LYS A 147 11.73 -4.92 -6.35
CA LYS A 147 10.49 -4.96 -7.13
C LYS A 147 9.35 -5.41 -6.23
N MET A 148 8.19 -4.77 -6.40
CA MET A 148 6.98 -5.07 -5.65
C MET A 148 5.89 -5.50 -6.62
N MET A 149 5.27 -6.64 -6.36
CA MET A 149 4.02 -7.03 -7.02
C MET A 149 2.87 -6.46 -6.21
N VAL A 150 2.14 -5.54 -6.82
CA VAL A 150 1.04 -4.80 -6.21
C VAL A 150 -0.27 -5.42 -6.68
N PHE A 151 -1.12 -5.73 -5.73
CA PHE A 151 -2.47 -6.25 -5.94
C PHE A 151 -3.48 -5.18 -5.52
N GLN A 152 -4.46 -4.91 -6.37
CA GLN A 152 -5.53 -3.98 -6.09
C GLN A 152 -6.86 -4.65 -6.37
N GLY A 153 -7.68 -4.77 -5.35
CA GLY A 153 -9.05 -5.26 -5.44
C GLY A 153 -10.00 -4.22 -6.05
N PRO A 154 -11.23 -4.63 -6.36
CA PRO A 154 -12.27 -3.71 -6.85
C PRO A 154 -12.68 -2.71 -5.75
N PRO A 155 -13.30 -1.58 -6.13
CA PRO A 155 -13.99 -0.71 -5.18
C PRO A 155 -15.05 -1.47 -4.38
N TYR A 156 -15.22 -1.12 -3.12
CA TYR A 156 -16.15 -1.75 -2.18
C TYR A 156 -16.86 -0.71 -1.31
N ASP A 157 -17.98 -1.10 -0.69
CA ASP A 157 -18.66 -0.29 0.32
C ASP A 157 -17.86 -0.30 1.63
N GLU A 158 -17.68 0.84 2.29
CA GLU A 158 -16.79 0.98 3.46
C GLU A 158 -17.13 0.03 4.62
N ASP A 159 -18.39 -0.36 4.76
CA ASP A 159 -18.84 -1.34 5.76
C ASP A 159 -18.44 -2.78 5.44
N LYS A 160 -17.94 -3.05 4.23
CA LYS A 160 -17.47 -4.36 3.74
C LYS A 160 -15.95 -4.47 3.63
N PHE A 161 -15.21 -3.61 4.31
CA PHE A 161 -13.74 -3.59 4.17
C PHE A 161 -13.08 -4.93 4.54
N GLN A 162 -13.63 -5.65 5.54
CA GLN A 162 -13.10 -6.95 5.94
C GLN A 162 -13.29 -8.03 4.85
N GLU A 163 -14.43 -8.00 4.15
CA GLU A 163 -14.70 -8.87 3.02
C GLU A 163 -13.73 -8.58 1.87
N ALA A 164 -13.54 -7.30 1.53
CA ALA A 164 -12.63 -6.88 0.49
C ALA A 164 -11.16 -7.26 0.77
N ILE A 165 -10.71 -7.17 2.03
CA ILE A 165 -9.39 -7.64 2.46
C ILE A 165 -9.28 -9.16 2.29
N GLY A 166 -10.28 -9.90 2.77
CA GLY A 166 -10.32 -11.37 2.68
C GLY A 166 -10.27 -11.86 1.23
N ASP A 167 -11.07 -11.25 0.36
CA ASP A 167 -11.12 -11.58 -1.06
C ASP A 167 -9.75 -11.36 -1.74
N LEU A 168 -9.09 -10.24 -1.44
CA LEU A 168 -7.76 -9.97 -1.99
C LEU A 168 -6.72 -10.96 -1.49
N TRP A 169 -6.76 -11.31 -0.20
CA TRP A 169 -5.85 -12.30 0.38
C TRP A 169 -6.04 -13.69 -0.22
N GLU A 170 -7.27 -14.08 -0.50
CA GLU A 170 -7.55 -15.34 -1.21
C GLU A 170 -6.88 -15.36 -2.59
N VAL A 171 -7.01 -14.28 -3.35
CA VAL A 171 -6.33 -14.13 -4.64
C VAL A 171 -4.81 -14.18 -4.48
N MET A 172 -4.24 -13.41 -3.55
CA MET A 172 -2.78 -13.36 -3.34
C MET A 172 -2.20 -14.71 -2.89
N ASN A 173 -2.91 -15.45 -2.04
CA ASN A 173 -2.46 -16.76 -1.55
C ASN A 173 -2.45 -17.83 -2.65
N ASN A 174 -3.33 -17.70 -3.65
CA ASN A 174 -3.42 -18.61 -4.79
C ASN A 174 -2.64 -18.10 -6.02
N TYR A 175 -2.00 -16.92 -5.93
CA TYR A 175 -1.31 -16.32 -7.05
C TYR A 175 0.06 -16.94 -7.26
N ASP A 176 0.32 -17.40 -8.48
CA ASP A 176 1.62 -17.92 -8.90
C ASP A 176 2.39 -16.85 -9.70
N PRO A 177 3.39 -16.19 -9.11
CA PRO A 177 4.16 -15.16 -9.80
C PRO A 177 5.05 -15.74 -10.90
N GLU A 178 5.37 -17.06 -10.91
CA GLU A 178 6.26 -17.68 -11.88
C GLU A 178 5.68 -17.65 -13.29
N ILE A 179 4.35 -17.66 -13.42
CA ILE A 179 3.65 -17.52 -14.71
C ILE A 179 4.04 -16.20 -15.42
N TYR A 180 4.42 -15.18 -14.64
CA TYR A 180 4.81 -13.87 -15.16
C TYR A 180 6.31 -13.62 -15.09
N GLY A 181 7.11 -14.65 -14.83
CA GLY A 181 8.57 -14.57 -14.77
C GLY A 181 9.12 -14.00 -13.46
N PHE A 182 8.36 -14.06 -12.36
CA PHE A 182 8.77 -13.61 -11.04
C PHE A 182 8.71 -14.73 -10.01
N ARG A 183 9.40 -14.53 -8.89
CA ARG A 183 9.26 -15.34 -7.68
C ARG A 183 9.11 -14.44 -6.46
N TRP A 184 8.47 -14.92 -5.42
CA TRP A 184 8.41 -14.21 -4.15
C TRP A 184 9.81 -14.00 -3.58
N ALA A 185 10.03 -12.83 -3.00
CA ALA A 185 11.32 -12.39 -2.45
C ALA A 185 11.08 -11.61 -1.15
N ASP A 186 10.40 -12.23 -0.19
CA ASP A 186 9.96 -11.57 1.05
C ASP A 186 11.13 -10.96 1.85
N GLU A 187 12.35 -11.44 1.66
CA GLU A 187 13.56 -10.90 2.27
C GLU A 187 14.02 -9.55 1.68
N ASP A 188 13.49 -9.12 0.52
CA ASP A 188 13.91 -7.88 -0.16
C ASP A 188 13.26 -6.62 0.41
N GLY A 189 12.21 -6.79 1.22
CA GLY A 189 11.51 -5.67 1.82
C GLY A 189 10.21 -6.11 2.51
N PRO A 190 9.52 -5.18 3.16
CA PRO A 190 8.27 -5.51 3.82
C PRO A 190 7.15 -5.76 2.81
N ARG A 191 6.32 -6.78 3.05
CA ARG A 191 4.96 -6.82 2.51
C ARG A 191 4.19 -5.68 3.15
N PHE A 192 3.41 -4.92 2.40
CA PHE A 192 2.69 -3.78 2.94
C PHE A 192 1.28 -3.65 2.39
N GLN A 193 0.45 -2.97 3.15
CA GLN A 193 -0.90 -2.55 2.78
C GLN A 193 -1.01 -1.03 2.81
N LEU A 194 -1.84 -0.49 1.92
CA LEU A 194 -2.29 0.90 1.97
C LEU A 194 -3.53 1.00 2.86
N GLU A 195 -3.87 2.22 3.27
CA GLU A 195 -5.12 2.46 3.99
C GLU A 195 -6.31 1.91 3.19
N PRO A 196 -7.14 1.03 3.78
CA PRO A 196 -8.35 0.55 3.13
C PRO A 196 -9.30 1.70 2.83
N MET A 197 -9.59 1.93 1.55
CA MET A 197 -10.52 2.96 1.10
C MET A 197 -11.42 2.37 0.02
N GLY A 198 -12.73 2.28 0.29
CA GLY A 198 -13.68 1.59 -0.56
C GLY A 198 -13.67 2.05 -2.00
N TYR A 199 -13.55 3.37 -2.26
CA TYR A 199 -13.58 3.91 -3.62
C TYR A 199 -12.37 3.50 -4.50
N ARG A 200 -11.23 3.12 -3.91
CA ARG A 200 -10.03 2.69 -4.64
C ARG A 200 -9.77 1.19 -4.59
N GLY A 201 -10.57 0.47 -3.79
CA GLY A 201 -10.30 -0.93 -3.49
C GLY A 201 -9.20 -1.11 -2.44
N TYR A 202 -9.06 -2.31 -1.91
CA TYR A 202 -7.97 -2.67 -1.02
C TYR A 202 -6.69 -2.93 -1.83
N ILE A 203 -5.57 -2.40 -1.36
CA ILE A 203 -4.29 -2.47 -2.06
C ILE A 203 -3.24 -3.06 -1.12
N GLU A 204 -2.55 -4.09 -1.61
CA GLU A 204 -1.44 -4.72 -0.91
C GLU A 204 -0.30 -5.03 -1.88
N ALA A 205 0.92 -5.02 -1.39
CA ALA A 205 2.10 -5.29 -2.19
C ALA A 205 3.05 -6.26 -1.50
N ARG A 206 3.68 -7.13 -2.29
CA ARG A 206 4.64 -8.13 -1.83
C ARG A 206 5.90 -8.09 -2.68
N PRO A 207 7.11 -8.21 -2.09
CA PRO A 207 8.36 -8.22 -2.84
C PRO A 207 8.47 -9.40 -3.80
N VAL A 208 9.03 -9.12 -4.97
CA VAL A 208 9.31 -10.14 -6.02
C VAL A 208 10.68 -9.92 -6.65
N ARG A 209 11.27 -11.00 -7.15
CA ARG A 209 12.44 -10.97 -8.04
C ARG A 209 12.11 -11.60 -9.37
N GLU A 210 12.73 -11.11 -10.43
CA GLU A 210 12.69 -11.78 -11.72
C GLU A 210 13.35 -13.16 -11.62
N ILE A 211 12.75 -14.13 -12.27
CA ILE A 211 13.37 -15.42 -12.52
C ILE A 211 14.34 -15.16 -13.66
N ASN A 212 15.66 -15.16 -13.37
CA ASN A 212 16.67 -14.98 -14.41
C ASN A 212 16.47 -16.05 -15.48
N SER A 213 16.08 -15.61 -16.67
CA SER A 213 16.19 -16.43 -17.86
C SER A 213 17.66 -16.76 -18.05
N LYS A 214 18.00 -18.05 -18.04
CA LYS A 214 19.32 -18.55 -18.42
C LYS A 214 19.61 -18.24 -19.87
#